data_1ebc96e0a69ffe66b8a662cf0142c1d8
#
_entry.id   1ebc96e0a69ffe66b8a662cf0142c1d8
#
_cell.length_a   1.000
_cell.length_b   1.000
_cell.length_c   1.000
_cell.angle_alpha   90.00
_cell.angle_beta   90.00
_cell.angle_gamma   90.00
#
_symmetry.space_group_name_H-M   'P 1'
#
loop_
_entity.id
_entity.type
_entity.pdbx_description
1 polymer ?
#
loop_
_entity_poly.entity_id
_entity_poly.type
_entity_poly.pdbx_seq_one_letter_code
_entity_poly.pdbx_strand_id
1 'polypeptide(L)'
;MCIRDSDHSTTALKAAAEEIGERKELVVNYVHSEAQNLTDAVKDRVDAIVYCNSIHYVPDKAKLLRQIKEKLAPQGIFAFNTSFFEGSHPEDSHEFFRKWMMRSLRILKREHGLSPKKSSKVESRVQLTANQYIDLVESAGLKILVNDLNRVEVPHEGWHQISGFSDWIEGVMPGVPLDKGREALQKGLAQIWTEMELKTVPRVWLSVSASKI
;
A
#
# COMPACT_ATOMS: atom_id res chain seq x y z
N MET A 1 -5.34 -1.11 26.66
CA MET A 1 -5.11 -1.83 25.39
C MET A 1 -3.63 -1.88 25.11
N CYS A 2 -3.08 -3.01 24.65
CA CYS A 2 -1.68 -3.12 24.23
C CYS A 2 -1.62 -3.23 22.69
N ILE A 3 -0.84 -2.37 22.06
CA ILE A 3 -0.61 -2.36 20.61
C ILE A 3 0.86 -2.69 20.36
N ARG A 4 1.12 -3.47 19.30
CA ARG A 4 2.43 -3.57 18.68
C ARG A 4 2.34 -2.97 17.28
N ASP A 5 3.03 -1.86 17.09
CA ASP A 5 3.20 -1.23 15.79
C ASP A 5 4.53 -1.69 15.20
N SER A 6 4.49 -2.28 14.02
CA SER A 6 5.66 -2.88 13.38
C SER A 6 5.83 -2.33 11.98
N ASP A 7 7.00 -1.78 11.71
CA ASP A 7 7.38 -1.26 10.40
C ASP A 7 8.87 -1.51 10.14
N HIS A 8 9.25 -1.64 8.86
CA HIS A 8 10.64 -1.74 8.45
C HIS A 8 11.36 -0.38 8.42
N SER A 9 10.60 0.72 8.50
CA SER A 9 11.10 2.09 8.50
C SER A 9 11.14 2.66 9.93
N THR A 10 12.33 2.89 10.44
CA THR A 10 12.52 3.58 11.73
C THR A 10 11.95 5.01 11.73
N THR A 11 11.93 5.66 10.57
CA THR A 11 11.32 7.00 10.42
C THR A 11 9.81 6.95 10.53
N ALA A 12 9.16 5.93 9.94
CA ALA A 12 7.72 5.71 10.07
C ALA A 12 7.33 5.43 11.52
N LEU A 13 8.08 4.57 12.22
CA LEU A 13 7.85 4.27 13.64
C LEU A 13 8.01 5.51 14.53
N LYS A 14 8.99 6.38 14.25
CA LYS A 14 9.14 7.64 14.99
C LYS A 14 7.95 8.57 14.76
N ALA A 15 7.52 8.74 13.50
CA ALA A 15 6.36 9.56 13.17
C ALA A 15 5.08 9.01 13.84
N ALA A 16 4.89 7.70 13.84
CA ALA A 16 3.78 7.06 14.53
C ALA A 16 3.82 7.30 16.05
N ALA A 17 5.01 7.23 16.66
CA ALA A 17 5.18 7.50 18.09
C ALA A 17 4.86 8.96 18.44
N GLU A 18 5.28 9.91 17.62
CA GLU A 18 4.98 11.34 17.77
C GLU A 18 3.47 11.61 17.63
N GLU A 19 2.82 11.02 16.63
CA GLU A 19 1.39 11.22 16.36
C GLU A 19 0.49 10.59 17.43
N ILE A 20 0.82 9.37 17.89
CA ILE A 20 0.06 8.68 18.93
C ILE A 20 0.26 9.38 20.28
N GLY A 21 1.48 9.84 20.57
CA GLY A 21 1.84 10.50 21.83
C GLY A 21 1.60 9.61 23.06
N GLU A 22 1.67 10.22 24.25
CA GLU A 22 1.37 9.54 25.50
C GLU A 22 -0.14 9.48 25.76
N ARG A 23 -0.69 8.26 25.85
CA ARG A 23 -2.10 8.02 26.19
C ARG A 23 -2.17 7.05 27.37
N LYS A 24 -2.80 7.46 28.46
CA LYS A 24 -2.88 6.68 29.72
C LYS A 24 -3.48 5.27 29.56
N GLU A 25 -4.34 5.08 28.56
CA GLU A 25 -5.08 3.82 28.33
C GLU A 25 -4.41 2.92 27.28
N LEU A 26 -3.29 3.37 26.70
CA LEU A 26 -2.66 2.71 25.57
C LEU A 26 -1.19 2.42 25.87
N VAL A 27 -0.80 1.17 25.75
CA VAL A 27 0.61 0.76 25.75
C VAL A 27 0.97 0.41 24.31
N VAL A 28 1.87 1.18 23.70
CA VAL A 28 2.33 0.93 22.32
C VAL A 28 3.78 0.48 22.36
N ASN A 29 4.03 -0.70 21.77
CA ASN A 29 5.38 -1.22 21.55
C ASN A 29 5.72 -1.07 20.07
N TYR A 30 6.70 -0.26 19.76
CA TYR A 30 7.20 -0.07 18.40
C TYR A 30 8.29 -1.10 18.08
N VAL A 31 8.10 -1.86 17.01
CA VAL A 31 8.99 -2.97 16.63
C VAL A 31 9.54 -2.71 15.23
N HIS A 32 10.84 -2.50 15.10
CA HIS A 32 11.50 -2.42 13.81
C HIS A 32 11.64 -3.83 13.23
N SER A 33 10.78 -4.18 12.29
CA SER A 33 10.74 -5.51 11.68
C SER A 33 10.09 -5.48 10.31
N GLU A 34 10.50 -6.39 9.46
CA GLU A 34 9.83 -6.69 8.19
C GLU A 34 8.49 -7.41 8.42
N ALA A 35 7.50 -7.10 7.60
CA ALA A 35 6.14 -7.68 7.71
C ALA A 35 6.13 -9.21 7.65
N GLN A 36 7.03 -9.82 6.88
CA GLN A 36 7.17 -11.28 6.80
C GLN A 36 7.76 -11.95 8.05
N ASN A 37 8.32 -11.17 8.98
CA ASN A 37 8.89 -11.64 10.25
C ASN A 37 7.91 -11.50 11.42
N LEU A 38 6.61 -11.62 11.13
CA LEU A 38 5.53 -11.43 12.11
C LEU A 38 5.73 -12.27 13.39
N THR A 39 6.19 -13.52 13.25
CA THR A 39 6.42 -14.43 14.40
C THR A 39 7.50 -13.97 15.33
N ASP A 40 8.46 -13.18 14.84
CA ASP A 40 9.53 -12.60 15.65
C ASP A 40 9.06 -11.32 16.37
N ALA A 41 8.24 -10.54 15.69
CA ALA A 41 7.66 -9.32 16.24
C ALA A 41 6.56 -9.61 17.27
N VAL A 42 5.75 -10.65 17.04
CA VAL A 42 4.60 -11.01 17.89
C VAL A 42 4.87 -12.34 18.59
N LYS A 43 5.22 -12.33 19.87
CA LYS A 43 5.53 -13.54 20.66
C LYS A 43 4.27 -14.27 21.11
N ASP A 44 3.31 -13.56 21.65
CA ASP A 44 2.05 -14.09 22.19
C ASP A 44 0.93 -14.02 21.15
N ARG A 45 -0.19 -14.67 21.42
CA ARG A 45 -1.41 -14.51 20.65
C ARG A 45 -2.01 -13.13 20.90
N VAL A 46 -2.60 -12.55 19.84
CA VAL A 46 -3.24 -11.24 19.85
C VAL A 46 -4.67 -11.32 19.37
N ASP A 47 -5.51 -10.40 19.84
CA ASP A 47 -6.93 -10.37 19.48
C ASP A 47 -7.16 -9.83 18.06
N ALA A 48 -6.25 -8.99 17.58
CA ALA A 48 -6.34 -8.44 16.23
C ALA A 48 -4.97 -8.24 15.59
N ILE A 49 -4.90 -8.43 14.27
CA ILE A 49 -3.76 -8.09 13.41
C ILE A 49 -4.28 -7.27 12.25
N VAL A 50 -3.67 -6.09 12.00
CA VAL A 50 -4.10 -5.19 10.94
C VAL A 50 -2.92 -4.84 10.02
N TYR A 51 -3.16 -4.91 8.71
CA TYR A 51 -2.22 -4.49 7.67
C TYR A 51 -2.82 -3.33 6.86
N CYS A 52 -2.33 -2.13 7.10
CA CYS A 52 -2.79 -0.93 6.39
C CYS A 52 -1.95 -0.71 5.14
N ASN A 53 -2.52 -0.97 3.97
CA ASN A 53 -1.95 -0.74 2.64
C ASN A 53 -0.50 -1.25 2.46
N SER A 54 -0.20 -2.40 3.04
CA SER A 54 1.16 -2.98 3.07
C SER A 54 1.25 -4.45 2.65
N ILE A 55 0.14 -5.19 2.67
CA ILE A 55 0.11 -6.63 2.33
C ILE A 55 0.63 -6.93 0.90
N HIS A 56 0.48 -5.98 -0.01
CA HIS A 56 0.93 -6.14 -1.40
C HIS A 56 2.47 -6.16 -1.56
N TYR A 57 3.22 -5.68 -0.56
CA TYR A 57 4.69 -5.76 -0.55
C TYR A 57 5.23 -7.12 -0.13
N VAL A 58 4.41 -7.96 0.49
CA VAL A 58 4.86 -9.27 0.99
C VAL A 58 4.91 -10.28 -0.16
N PRO A 59 6.08 -10.85 -0.50
CA PRO A 59 6.21 -11.80 -1.61
C PRO A 59 5.42 -13.09 -1.39
N ASP A 60 5.59 -13.71 -0.23
CA ASP A 60 4.86 -14.94 0.15
C ASP A 60 3.69 -14.62 1.08
N LYS A 61 2.60 -14.14 0.48
CA LYS A 61 1.35 -13.81 1.18
C LYS A 61 0.71 -15.02 1.85
N ALA A 62 0.84 -16.20 1.25
CA ALA A 62 0.31 -17.44 1.82
C ALA A 62 1.02 -17.82 3.12
N LYS A 63 2.35 -17.69 3.17
CA LYS A 63 3.13 -17.90 4.40
C LYS A 63 2.74 -16.88 5.47
N LEU A 64 2.66 -15.60 5.11
CA LEU A 64 2.23 -14.54 6.03
C LEU A 64 0.87 -14.84 6.64
N LEU A 65 -0.13 -15.21 5.83
CA LEU A 65 -1.50 -15.49 6.31
C LEU A 65 -1.56 -16.70 7.26
N ARG A 66 -0.73 -17.73 7.03
CA ARG A 66 -0.58 -18.84 7.98
C ARG A 66 -0.01 -18.37 9.32
N GLN A 67 1.02 -17.51 9.30
CA GLN A 67 1.59 -16.94 10.52
C GLN A 67 0.58 -16.04 11.25
N ILE A 68 -0.19 -15.24 10.52
CA ILE A 68 -1.28 -14.43 11.08
C ILE A 68 -2.28 -15.33 11.81
N LYS A 69 -2.77 -16.40 11.15
CA LYS A 69 -3.69 -17.35 11.78
C LYS A 69 -3.10 -17.97 13.05
N GLU A 70 -1.82 -18.33 13.04
CA GLU A 70 -1.15 -18.91 14.22
C GLU A 70 -1.13 -17.91 15.39
N LYS A 71 -0.82 -16.64 15.12
CA LYS A 71 -0.68 -15.60 16.14
C LYS A 71 -2.00 -14.99 16.60
N LEU A 72 -3.10 -15.19 15.90
CA LEU A 72 -4.41 -14.78 16.38
C LEU A 72 -4.90 -15.67 17.53
N ALA A 73 -5.50 -15.06 18.54
CA ALA A 73 -6.31 -15.74 19.56
C ALA A 73 -7.52 -16.44 18.92
N PRO A 74 -8.18 -17.39 19.59
CA PRO A 74 -9.47 -17.90 19.16
C PRO A 74 -10.45 -16.74 18.92
N GLN A 75 -11.17 -16.75 17.81
CA GLN A 75 -12.04 -15.65 17.36
C GLN A 75 -11.35 -14.31 17.08
N GLY A 76 -10.01 -14.28 17.11
CA GLY A 76 -9.23 -13.08 16.79
C GLY A 76 -9.45 -12.63 15.34
N ILE A 77 -9.28 -11.34 15.10
CA ILE A 77 -9.59 -10.67 13.83
C ILE A 77 -8.31 -10.36 13.07
N PHE A 78 -8.29 -10.71 11.81
CA PHE A 78 -7.36 -10.20 10.81
C PHE A 78 -8.06 -9.18 9.94
N ALA A 79 -7.47 -8.02 9.72
CA ALA A 79 -7.97 -7.03 8.78
C ALA A 79 -6.84 -6.46 7.94
N PHE A 80 -7.13 -6.17 6.67
CA PHE A 80 -6.22 -5.44 5.82
C PHE A 80 -6.97 -4.59 4.80
N ASN A 81 -6.30 -3.57 4.31
CA ASN A 81 -6.70 -2.89 3.09
C ASN A 81 -5.53 -2.81 2.10
N THR A 82 -5.85 -2.62 0.84
CA THR A 82 -4.86 -2.32 -0.20
C THR A 82 -5.47 -1.54 -1.36
N SER A 83 -4.71 -0.58 -1.88
CA SER A 83 -5.00 0.11 -3.12
C SER A 83 -4.12 -0.39 -4.29
N PHE A 84 -3.41 -1.51 -4.09
CA PHE A 84 -2.53 -2.15 -5.08
C PHE A 84 -3.04 -3.55 -5.43
N PHE A 85 -4.18 -3.60 -6.12
CA PHE A 85 -4.79 -4.82 -6.64
C PHE A 85 -5.33 -4.57 -8.05
N GLU A 86 -5.58 -5.64 -8.79
CA GLU A 86 -6.21 -5.54 -10.10
C GLU A 86 -7.65 -5.05 -9.96
N GLY A 87 -7.94 -3.86 -10.54
CA GLY A 87 -9.20 -3.15 -10.33
C GLY A 87 -9.10 -1.92 -9.41
N SER A 88 -7.93 -1.62 -8.84
CA SER A 88 -7.72 -0.43 -8.01
C SER A 88 -7.85 0.89 -8.77
N HIS A 89 -7.75 0.86 -10.10
CA HIS A 89 -7.95 1.99 -10.98
C HIS A 89 -9.25 1.80 -11.75
N PRO A 90 -10.36 2.48 -11.36
CA PRO A 90 -11.62 2.36 -12.08
C PRO A 90 -11.52 2.97 -13.49
N GLU A 91 -12.40 2.53 -14.38
CA GLU A 91 -12.32 2.82 -15.82
C GLU A 91 -12.27 4.34 -16.11
N ASP A 92 -13.04 5.12 -15.39
CA ASP A 92 -13.10 6.60 -15.52
C ASP A 92 -11.81 7.31 -15.07
N SER A 93 -10.88 6.60 -14.40
CA SER A 93 -9.54 7.10 -14.06
C SER A 93 -8.46 6.78 -15.10
N HIS A 94 -8.72 5.88 -16.04
CA HIS A 94 -7.70 5.36 -16.97
C HIS A 94 -7.13 6.44 -17.89
N GLU A 95 -7.97 7.37 -18.36
CA GLU A 95 -7.50 8.46 -19.21
C GLU A 95 -6.52 9.36 -18.47
N PHE A 96 -6.84 9.71 -17.21
CA PHE A 96 -5.95 10.47 -16.34
C PHE A 96 -4.59 9.79 -16.19
N PHE A 97 -4.56 8.51 -15.80
CA PHE A 97 -3.30 7.78 -15.61
C PHE A 97 -2.48 7.71 -16.88
N ARG A 98 -3.11 7.43 -18.02
CA ARG A 98 -2.44 7.39 -19.31
C ARG A 98 -1.81 8.74 -19.66
N LYS A 99 -2.56 9.84 -19.54
CA LYS A 99 -2.08 11.19 -19.82
C LYS A 99 -0.96 11.60 -18.86
N TRP A 100 -1.14 11.35 -17.56
CA TRP A 100 -0.15 11.66 -16.54
C TRP A 100 1.18 10.95 -16.79
N MET A 101 1.17 9.64 -17.01
CA MET A 101 2.39 8.88 -17.30
C MET A 101 3.07 9.35 -18.58
N MET A 102 2.32 9.56 -19.65
CA MET A 102 2.90 10.07 -20.89
C MET A 102 3.54 11.46 -20.72
N ARG A 103 2.90 12.35 -19.99
CA ARG A 103 3.42 13.68 -19.70
C ARG A 103 4.70 13.61 -18.87
N SER A 104 4.70 12.82 -17.81
CA SER A 104 5.83 12.63 -16.92
C SER A 104 7.04 12.02 -17.65
N LEU A 105 6.83 11.03 -18.52
CA LEU A 105 7.90 10.46 -19.34
C LEU A 105 8.50 11.47 -20.34
N ARG A 106 7.67 12.35 -20.92
CA ARG A 106 8.16 13.43 -21.80
C ARG A 106 9.01 14.44 -21.04
N ILE A 107 8.58 14.84 -19.82
CA ILE A 107 9.33 15.73 -18.94
C ILE A 107 10.66 15.09 -18.57
N LEU A 108 10.65 13.83 -18.12
CA LEU A 108 11.85 13.07 -17.76
C LEU A 108 12.87 13.06 -18.91
N LYS A 109 12.40 12.75 -20.12
CA LYS A 109 13.28 12.72 -21.30
C LYS A 109 13.82 14.09 -21.68
N ARG A 110 12.95 15.12 -21.69
CA ARG A 110 13.32 16.46 -22.16
C ARG A 110 14.23 17.20 -21.17
N GLU A 111 13.94 17.09 -19.87
CA GLU A 111 14.62 17.88 -18.85
C GLU A 111 15.85 17.16 -18.26
N HIS A 112 15.83 15.82 -18.25
CA HIS A 112 16.91 15.04 -17.65
C HIS A 112 17.62 14.09 -18.63
N GLY A 113 17.16 13.97 -19.87
CA GLY A 113 17.73 13.02 -20.85
C GLY A 113 17.53 11.54 -20.49
N LEU A 114 16.67 11.26 -19.50
CA LEU A 114 16.47 9.93 -18.94
C LEU A 114 15.25 9.22 -19.54
N SER A 115 15.27 7.91 -19.46
CA SER A 115 14.12 7.04 -19.80
C SER A 115 14.12 5.84 -18.85
N PRO A 116 12.96 5.34 -18.44
CA PRO A 116 12.87 4.13 -17.63
C PRO A 116 13.51 2.93 -18.35
N LYS A 117 14.13 2.06 -17.57
CA LYS A 117 14.70 0.79 -18.06
C LYS A 117 13.65 -0.30 -18.03
N LYS A 118 13.72 -1.25 -18.97
CA LYS A 118 12.97 -2.50 -18.84
C LYS A 118 13.53 -3.26 -17.63
N SER A 119 12.72 -3.46 -16.60
CA SER A 119 13.08 -4.30 -15.45
C SER A 119 11.98 -5.33 -15.18
N SER A 120 12.29 -6.34 -14.37
CA SER A 120 11.28 -7.20 -13.77
C SER A 120 10.32 -6.34 -12.94
N LYS A 121 9.04 -6.73 -12.89
CA LYS A 121 8.06 -6.04 -12.03
C LYS A 121 8.52 -6.14 -10.58
N VAL A 122 8.50 -5.01 -9.86
CA VAL A 122 8.63 -5.00 -8.41
C VAL A 122 7.42 -5.68 -7.78
N GLU A 123 7.55 -6.22 -6.57
CA GLU A 123 6.49 -7.02 -5.92
C GLU A 123 5.14 -6.26 -5.86
N SER A 124 5.15 -4.98 -5.53
CA SER A 124 3.94 -4.15 -5.51
C SER A 124 3.23 -4.01 -6.88
N ARG A 125 3.87 -4.43 -7.97
CA ARG A 125 3.30 -4.47 -9.33
C ARG A 125 2.84 -5.86 -9.76
N VAL A 126 3.05 -6.88 -8.94
CA VAL A 126 2.44 -8.20 -9.08
C VAL A 126 1.07 -8.13 -8.42
N GLN A 127 0.10 -7.57 -9.14
CA GLN A 127 -1.24 -7.33 -8.60
C GLN A 127 -2.08 -8.61 -8.64
N LEU A 128 -2.68 -8.92 -7.51
CA LEU A 128 -3.73 -9.93 -7.39
C LEU A 128 -5.09 -9.29 -7.60
N THR A 129 -6.07 -10.05 -8.08
CA THR A 129 -7.48 -9.63 -8.05
C THR A 129 -8.02 -9.65 -6.61
N ALA A 130 -9.14 -8.98 -6.37
CA ALA A 130 -9.83 -9.05 -5.07
C ALA A 130 -10.17 -10.50 -4.69
N ASN A 131 -10.67 -11.31 -5.63
CA ASN A 131 -10.98 -12.72 -5.40
C ASN A 131 -9.75 -13.54 -5.01
N GLN A 132 -8.60 -13.32 -5.66
CA GLN A 132 -7.35 -14.00 -5.29
C GLN A 132 -6.90 -13.66 -3.86
N TYR A 133 -7.11 -12.41 -3.39
CA TYR A 133 -6.87 -12.07 -1.98
C TYR A 133 -7.80 -12.84 -1.04
N ILE A 134 -9.09 -12.95 -1.39
CA ILE A 134 -10.07 -13.70 -0.61
C ILE A 134 -9.69 -15.19 -0.55
N ASP A 135 -9.40 -15.80 -1.71
CA ASP A 135 -8.99 -17.21 -1.80
C ASP A 135 -7.74 -17.50 -0.94
N LEU A 136 -6.78 -16.59 -0.90
CA LEU A 136 -5.59 -16.73 -0.04
C LEU A 136 -5.94 -16.70 1.45
N VAL A 137 -6.84 -15.79 1.87
CA VAL A 137 -7.28 -15.68 3.26
C VAL A 137 -8.04 -16.94 3.68
N GLU A 138 -8.97 -17.43 2.88
CA GLU A 138 -9.75 -18.64 3.13
C GLU A 138 -8.86 -19.89 3.12
N SER A 139 -7.92 -19.99 2.18
CA SER A 139 -6.95 -21.09 2.11
C SER A 139 -6.03 -21.15 3.34
N ALA A 140 -5.79 -20.02 4.01
CA ALA A 140 -5.11 -20.00 5.30
C ALA A 140 -6.00 -20.48 6.46
N GLY A 141 -7.29 -20.74 6.21
CA GLY A 141 -8.28 -21.19 7.19
C GLY A 141 -8.78 -20.07 8.10
N LEU A 142 -8.89 -18.85 7.55
CA LEU A 142 -9.59 -17.73 8.15
C LEU A 142 -10.97 -17.57 7.48
N LYS A 143 -11.98 -17.19 8.25
CA LYS A 143 -13.35 -16.97 7.75
C LYS A 143 -13.54 -15.50 7.41
N ILE A 144 -13.87 -15.20 6.17
CA ILE A 144 -14.18 -13.83 5.74
C ILE A 144 -15.42 -13.29 6.48
N LEU A 145 -15.30 -12.09 7.01
CA LEU A 145 -16.38 -11.32 7.64
C LEU A 145 -16.83 -10.16 6.78
N VAL A 146 -15.86 -9.44 6.18
CA VAL A 146 -16.09 -8.29 5.31
C VAL A 146 -15.18 -8.39 4.09
N ASN A 147 -15.71 -8.02 2.94
CA ASN A 147 -15.00 -7.91 1.67
C ASN A 147 -15.64 -6.76 0.88
N ASP A 148 -15.05 -5.57 0.99
CA ASP A 148 -15.58 -4.35 0.40
C ASP A 148 -14.61 -3.72 -0.58
N LEU A 149 -15.15 -3.19 -1.68
CA LEU A 149 -14.47 -2.33 -2.63
C LEU A 149 -14.89 -0.88 -2.40
N ASN A 150 -14.03 -0.11 -1.77
CA ASN A 150 -14.31 1.27 -1.40
C ASN A 150 -13.73 2.23 -2.44
N ARG A 151 -14.59 2.90 -3.19
CA ARG A 151 -14.19 3.99 -4.09
C ARG A 151 -13.91 5.25 -3.30
N VAL A 152 -12.72 5.81 -3.45
CA VAL A 152 -12.27 7.03 -2.79
C VAL A 152 -11.92 8.06 -3.85
N GLU A 153 -12.47 9.26 -3.73
CA GLU A 153 -12.13 10.41 -4.57
C GLU A 153 -10.88 11.09 -4.01
N VAL A 154 -9.74 10.88 -4.69
CA VAL A 154 -8.43 11.36 -4.23
C VAL A 154 -8.16 12.75 -4.82
N PRO A 155 -7.94 13.80 -4.01
CA PRO A 155 -7.60 15.13 -4.47
C PRO A 155 -6.17 15.21 -5.02
N HIS A 156 -5.84 16.34 -5.66
CA HIS A 156 -4.49 16.60 -6.21
C HIS A 156 -3.38 16.33 -5.22
N GLU A 157 -3.54 16.81 -3.98
CA GLU A 157 -2.52 16.64 -2.94
C GLU A 157 -2.23 15.17 -2.64
N GLY A 158 -3.27 14.32 -2.59
CA GLY A 158 -3.08 12.87 -2.38
C GLY A 158 -2.24 12.24 -3.50
N TRP A 159 -2.50 12.58 -4.76
CA TRP A 159 -1.70 12.10 -5.90
C TRP A 159 -0.29 12.68 -5.92
N HIS A 160 -0.15 13.94 -5.47
CA HIS A 160 1.16 14.59 -5.32
C HIS A 160 2.02 13.84 -4.29
N GLN A 161 1.46 13.51 -3.14
CA GLN A 161 2.16 12.73 -2.11
C GLN A 161 2.52 11.31 -2.59
N ILE A 162 1.58 10.60 -3.23
CA ILE A 162 1.84 9.26 -3.79
C ILE A 162 3.01 9.30 -4.78
N SER A 163 3.11 10.34 -5.63
CA SER A 163 4.19 10.49 -6.60
C SER A 163 5.57 10.75 -5.99
N GLY A 164 5.62 10.99 -4.67
CA GLY A 164 6.85 11.15 -3.90
C GLY A 164 7.40 9.85 -3.31
N PHE A 165 6.62 8.77 -3.27
CA PHE A 165 7.06 7.49 -2.68
C PHE A 165 8.04 6.76 -3.60
N SER A 166 9.15 6.25 -3.02
CA SER A 166 10.18 5.50 -3.72
C SER A 166 9.59 4.33 -4.52
N ASP A 167 8.79 3.50 -3.88
CA ASP A 167 8.21 2.30 -4.49
C ASP A 167 7.25 2.63 -5.64
N TRP A 168 6.53 3.75 -5.53
CA TRP A 168 5.72 4.23 -6.65
C TRP A 168 6.60 4.63 -7.83
N ILE A 169 7.67 5.42 -7.58
CA ILE A 169 8.60 5.88 -8.61
C ILE A 169 9.29 4.69 -9.27
N GLU A 170 9.84 3.77 -8.50
CA GLU A 170 10.49 2.55 -9.01
C GLU A 170 9.53 1.68 -9.80
N GLY A 171 8.28 1.60 -9.38
CA GLY A 171 7.26 0.84 -10.07
C GLY A 171 6.85 1.43 -11.43
N VAL A 172 6.79 2.76 -11.58
CA VAL A 172 6.37 3.41 -12.84
C VAL A 172 7.53 3.88 -13.70
N MET A 173 8.70 4.13 -13.11
CA MET A 173 9.92 4.62 -13.76
C MET A 173 11.16 3.81 -13.32
N PRO A 174 11.20 2.49 -13.56
CA PRO A 174 12.29 1.65 -13.06
C PRO A 174 13.65 2.09 -13.59
N GLY A 175 14.64 2.14 -12.67
CA GLY A 175 16.02 2.51 -12.97
C GLY A 175 16.24 4.00 -13.21
N VAL A 176 15.25 4.84 -12.89
CA VAL A 176 15.39 6.31 -12.87
C VAL A 176 15.76 6.74 -11.46
N PRO A 177 16.71 7.71 -11.27
CA PRO A 177 16.98 8.28 -9.96
C PRO A 177 15.71 8.84 -9.32
N LEU A 178 15.49 8.54 -8.02
CA LEU A 178 14.26 8.84 -7.32
C LEU A 178 13.88 10.33 -7.34
N ASP A 179 14.86 11.21 -7.19
CA ASP A 179 14.67 12.67 -7.27
C ASP A 179 14.15 13.12 -8.64
N LYS A 180 14.69 12.56 -9.72
CA LYS A 180 14.29 12.87 -11.11
C LYS A 180 12.93 12.26 -11.46
N GLY A 181 12.66 11.04 -10.99
CA GLY A 181 11.37 10.40 -11.13
C GLY A 181 10.26 11.18 -10.42
N ARG A 182 10.50 11.57 -9.17
CA ARG A 182 9.59 12.42 -8.37
C ARG A 182 9.29 13.73 -9.09
N GLU A 183 10.33 14.46 -9.48
CA GLU A 183 10.17 15.74 -10.16
C GLU A 183 9.34 15.63 -11.44
N ALA A 184 9.63 14.63 -12.27
CA ALA A 184 8.89 14.40 -13.51
C ALA A 184 7.43 14.03 -13.27
N LEU A 185 7.16 13.17 -12.27
CA LEU A 185 5.79 12.76 -11.90
C LEU A 185 4.99 13.93 -11.36
N GLN A 186 5.54 14.72 -10.44
CA GLN A 186 4.86 15.85 -9.82
C GLN A 186 4.60 16.98 -10.82
N LYS A 187 5.57 17.32 -11.67
CA LYS A 187 5.35 18.29 -12.78
C LYS A 187 4.30 17.79 -13.78
N GLY A 188 4.38 16.51 -14.16
CA GLY A 188 3.40 15.89 -15.06
C GLY A 188 1.99 15.88 -14.47
N LEU A 189 1.86 15.56 -13.17
CA LEU A 189 0.61 15.61 -12.44
C LEU A 189 -0.02 17.01 -12.48
N ALA A 190 0.72 18.03 -12.10
CA ALA A 190 0.21 19.40 -12.06
C ALA A 190 -0.30 19.88 -13.43
N GLN A 191 0.44 19.55 -14.50
CA GLN A 191 0.03 19.90 -15.86
C GLN A 191 -1.26 19.21 -16.30
N ILE A 192 -1.37 17.88 -16.06
CA ILE A 192 -2.56 17.11 -16.45
C ILE A 192 -3.75 17.46 -15.59
N TRP A 193 -3.54 17.73 -14.32
CA TRP A 193 -4.61 18.16 -13.42
C TRP A 193 -5.30 19.44 -13.92
N THR A 194 -4.50 20.42 -14.33
CA THR A 194 -4.99 21.68 -14.91
C THR A 194 -5.60 21.46 -16.30
N GLU A 195 -4.94 20.69 -17.18
CA GLU A 195 -5.42 20.44 -18.56
C GLU A 195 -6.78 19.73 -18.59
N MET A 196 -7.02 18.83 -17.64
CA MET A 196 -8.27 18.07 -17.54
C MET A 196 -9.29 18.70 -16.58
N GLU A 197 -8.99 19.85 -15.99
CA GLU A 197 -9.86 20.56 -15.02
C GLU A 197 -10.32 19.65 -13.87
N LEU A 198 -9.44 18.78 -13.38
CA LEU A 198 -9.78 17.77 -12.39
C LEU A 198 -9.96 18.39 -11.00
N LYS A 199 -10.95 17.90 -10.25
CA LYS A 199 -11.10 18.15 -8.81
C LYS A 199 -10.58 16.98 -7.98
N THR A 200 -10.91 15.78 -8.39
CA THR A 200 -10.47 14.52 -7.80
C THR A 200 -10.24 13.50 -8.90
N VAL A 201 -9.51 12.44 -8.58
CA VAL A 201 -9.40 11.23 -9.42
C VAL A 201 -9.66 10.02 -8.54
N PRO A 202 -10.61 9.15 -8.92
CA PRO A 202 -10.98 8.03 -8.08
C PRO A 202 -9.91 6.95 -8.01
N ARG A 203 -9.86 6.29 -6.84
CA ARG A 203 -9.13 5.06 -6.62
C ARG A 203 -9.98 4.10 -5.80
N VAL A 204 -9.88 2.80 -6.09
CA VAL A 204 -10.60 1.78 -5.33
C VAL A 204 -9.63 1.12 -4.34
N TRP A 205 -10.13 0.92 -3.13
CA TRP A 205 -9.47 0.20 -2.05
C TRP A 205 -10.20 -1.10 -1.77
N LEU A 206 -9.47 -2.20 -1.76
CA LEU A 206 -9.96 -3.46 -1.24
C LEU A 206 -9.79 -3.44 0.28
N SER A 207 -10.88 -3.65 1.02
CA SER A 207 -10.88 -3.80 2.48
C SER A 207 -11.43 -5.17 2.85
N VAL A 208 -10.65 -5.92 3.61
CA VAL A 208 -10.99 -7.29 4.02
C VAL A 208 -10.83 -7.41 5.52
N SER A 209 -11.82 -8.05 6.17
CA SER A 209 -11.65 -8.57 7.52
C SER A 209 -12.05 -10.04 7.58
N ALA A 210 -11.37 -10.79 8.41
CA ALA A 210 -11.56 -12.22 8.59
C ALA A 210 -11.34 -12.61 10.05
N SER A 211 -11.97 -13.68 10.50
CA SER A 211 -11.80 -14.23 11.85
C SER A 211 -11.09 -15.58 11.82
N LYS A 212 -10.36 -15.85 12.89
CA LYS A 212 -9.91 -17.20 13.21
C LYS A 212 -11.09 -17.99 13.77
N ILE A 213 -11.40 -19.11 13.14
CA ILE A 213 -12.38 -20.08 13.63
C ILE A 213 -11.77 -20.91 14.77
#